data_dab5e9db6fb343d9831f0d58cf93df43
#
_entry.id   dab5e9db6fb343d9831f0d58cf93df43
#
_cell.length_a   1.000
_cell.length_b   1.000
_cell.length_c   1.000
_cell.angle_alpha   90.00
_cell.angle_beta   90.00
_cell.angle_gamma   90.00
#
_symmetry.space_group_name_H-M   'P 1'
#
loop_
_entity.id
_entity.type
_entity.pdbx_description
1 polymer ?
#
loop_
_entity_poly.entity_id
_entity_poly.type
_entity_poly.pdbx_seq_one_letter_code
_entity_poly.pdbx_strand_id
1 'polypeptide(L)'
;MTEQPHMPDVPAGLPSALLERRPDVRQAEEELVAANASVGVAKAAFFPQISLTGQFGGSAAISGFLEGPTAFWALGGQIAQPIFEGGRIKSNYRLAWAQRDQAELSYKQTVQQAFGDVSNSLAGYVQGRQYRMKLEEQTNTYKAAADLAVVRFKGGVTSFLEVLITEQDYFGSELSLATAWNAELASYVQLYQSLGGGW
;
A
#
# COMPACT_ATOMS: atom_id res chain seq x y z
N MET A 1 18.04 -29.21 -11.98
CA MET A 1 17.49 -27.95 -11.51
C MET A 1 17.47 -26.95 -12.64
N THR A 2 16.35 -26.40 -13.01
CA THR A 2 16.23 -25.33 -14.00
C THR A 2 16.94 -24.10 -13.45
N GLU A 3 17.86 -23.50 -14.22
CA GLU A 3 18.50 -22.22 -13.93
C GLU A 3 17.41 -21.19 -13.59
N GLN A 4 17.31 -20.79 -12.34
CA GLN A 4 16.42 -19.73 -11.96
C GLN A 4 17.06 -18.38 -12.30
N PRO A 5 16.32 -17.42 -12.87
CA PRO A 5 16.88 -16.15 -13.30
C PRO A 5 17.48 -15.39 -12.11
N HIS A 6 18.67 -14.86 -12.29
CA HIS A 6 19.29 -13.93 -11.35
C HIS A 6 18.39 -12.70 -11.22
N MET A 7 18.00 -12.39 -10.00
CA MET A 7 17.24 -11.16 -9.73
C MET A 7 18.13 -9.94 -9.96
N PRO A 8 17.58 -8.89 -10.60
CA PRO A 8 18.29 -7.62 -10.71
C PRO A 8 18.56 -7.04 -9.31
N ASP A 9 19.71 -6.41 -9.15
CA ASP A 9 20.02 -5.69 -7.90
C ASP A 9 19.02 -4.56 -7.71
N VAL A 10 18.43 -4.47 -6.50
CA VAL A 10 17.51 -3.39 -6.15
C VAL A 10 18.30 -2.09 -6.11
N PRO A 11 17.99 -1.10 -6.97
CA PRO A 11 18.68 0.18 -6.91
C PRO A 11 18.42 0.83 -5.55
N ALA A 12 19.47 1.29 -4.90
CA ALA A 12 19.40 2.06 -3.66
C ALA A 12 18.71 3.40 -3.97
N GLY A 13 17.36 3.42 -3.89
CA GLY A 13 16.57 4.63 -4.07
C GLY A 13 16.82 5.63 -2.96
N LEU A 14 16.83 6.93 -3.30
CA LEU A 14 16.88 7.99 -2.29
C LEU A 14 15.61 7.94 -1.44
N PRO A 15 15.68 8.17 -0.11
CA PRO A 15 14.52 8.19 0.78
C PRO A 15 13.39 9.14 0.31
N SER A 16 13.73 10.25 -0.36
CA SER A 16 12.77 11.20 -0.91
C SER A 16 11.91 10.62 -2.04
N ALA A 17 12.45 9.69 -2.84
CA ALA A 17 11.68 9.05 -3.91
C ALA A 17 10.54 8.14 -3.39
N LEU A 18 10.63 7.66 -2.15
CA LEU A 18 9.58 6.86 -1.51
C LEU A 18 8.32 7.70 -1.26
N LEU A 19 8.48 8.96 -0.85
CA LEU A 19 7.37 9.86 -0.56
C LEU A 19 6.54 10.18 -1.82
N GLU A 20 7.20 10.25 -2.98
CA GLU A 20 6.53 10.56 -4.25
C GLU A 20 5.89 9.34 -4.92
N ARG A 21 6.40 8.12 -4.64
CA ARG A 21 6.01 6.91 -5.37
C ARG A 21 4.98 6.05 -4.64
N ARG A 22 5.00 6.04 -3.32
CA ARG A 22 4.07 5.21 -2.53
C ARG A 22 2.65 5.77 -2.58
N PRO A 23 1.66 4.97 -3.03
CA PRO A 23 0.28 5.42 -3.16
C PRO A 23 -0.38 5.70 -1.80
N ASP A 24 0.00 5.00 -0.73
CA ASP A 24 -0.50 5.21 0.63
C ASP A 24 -0.03 6.56 1.22
N VAL A 25 1.22 6.95 0.96
CA VAL A 25 1.75 8.25 1.37
C VAL A 25 1.05 9.38 0.61
N ARG A 26 0.87 9.23 -0.70
CA ARG A 26 0.13 10.19 -1.52
C ARG A 26 -1.33 10.31 -1.10
N GLN A 27 -1.98 9.19 -0.77
CA GLN A 27 -3.34 9.21 -0.24
C GLN A 27 -3.42 10.04 1.04
N ALA A 28 -2.53 9.79 2.01
CA ALA A 28 -2.51 10.54 3.27
C ALA A 28 -2.20 12.03 3.08
N GLU A 29 -1.39 12.40 2.08
CA GLU A 29 -1.13 13.78 1.69
C GLU A 29 -2.39 14.45 1.15
N GLU A 30 -3.11 13.80 0.22
CA GLU A 30 -4.35 14.32 -0.35
C GLU A 30 -5.47 14.43 0.70
N GLU A 31 -5.52 13.52 1.67
CA GLU A 31 -6.42 13.61 2.82
C GLU A 31 -6.11 14.84 3.69
N LEU A 32 -4.84 15.15 3.89
CA LEU A 32 -4.43 16.38 4.60
C LEU A 32 -4.81 17.63 3.81
N VAL A 33 -4.64 17.63 2.48
CA VAL A 33 -5.08 18.73 1.60
C VAL A 33 -6.58 18.93 1.70
N ALA A 34 -7.38 17.86 1.66
CA ALA A 34 -8.83 17.89 1.80
C ALA A 34 -9.27 18.42 3.19
N ALA A 35 -8.61 17.97 4.25
CA ALA A 35 -8.87 18.47 5.61
C ALA A 35 -8.53 19.96 5.74
N ASN A 36 -7.45 20.43 5.13
CA ASN A 36 -7.09 21.84 5.11
C ASN A 36 -8.10 22.68 4.31
N ALA A 37 -8.61 22.16 3.18
CA ALA A 37 -9.69 22.81 2.43
C ALA A 37 -10.99 22.91 3.27
N SER A 38 -11.27 21.89 4.09
CA SER A 38 -12.44 21.87 4.99
C SER A 38 -12.38 22.98 6.05
N VAL A 39 -11.19 23.36 6.52
CA VAL A 39 -10.99 24.55 7.39
C VAL A 39 -11.41 25.82 6.64
N GLY A 40 -11.10 25.93 5.34
CA GLY A 40 -11.54 27.03 4.48
C GLY A 40 -13.08 27.11 4.39
N VAL A 41 -13.74 25.96 4.20
CA VAL A 41 -15.20 25.85 4.18
C VAL A 41 -15.82 26.28 5.51
N ALA A 42 -15.26 25.80 6.63
CA ALA A 42 -15.73 26.20 7.97
C ALA A 42 -15.52 27.70 8.23
N LYS A 43 -14.44 28.30 7.70
CA LYS A 43 -14.19 29.74 7.74
C LYS A 43 -15.18 30.51 6.88
N ALA A 44 -15.57 29.96 5.72
CA ALA A 44 -16.55 30.62 4.84
C ALA A 44 -17.93 30.77 5.50
N ALA A 45 -18.28 29.93 6.47
CA ALA A 45 -19.53 30.02 7.23
C ALA A 45 -19.64 31.31 8.10
N PHE A 46 -18.54 32.05 8.31
CA PHE A 46 -18.57 33.37 8.97
C PHE A 46 -19.01 34.51 8.03
N PHE A 47 -19.07 34.29 6.73
CA PHE A 47 -19.44 35.28 5.71
C PHE A 47 -20.88 35.11 5.21
N PRO A 48 -21.46 36.17 4.60
CA PRO A 48 -22.78 36.05 3.98
C PRO A 48 -22.81 34.96 2.91
N GLN A 49 -23.86 34.14 2.94
CA GLN A 49 -24.15 33.18 1.87
C GLN A 49 -24.97 33.84 0.79
N ILE A 50 -24.50 33.80 -0.43
CA ILE A 50 -25.18 34.32 -1.61
C ILE A 50 -25.67 33.13 -2.42
N SER A 51 -27.00 33.00 -2.60
CA SER A 51 -27.61 31.98 -3.41
C SER A 51 -28.41 32.59 -4.57
N LEU A 52 -28.27 31.99 -5.75
CA LEU A 52 -29.02 32.33 -6.95
C LEU A 52 -29.87 31.11 -7.34
N THR A 53 -31.17 31.31 -7.48
CA THR A 53 -32.09 30.25 -7.85
C THR A 53 -32.78 30.61 -9.15
N GLY A 54 -32.71 29.73 -10.16
CA GLY A 54 -33.45 29.83 -11.41
C GLY A 54 -34.44 28.67 -11.53
N GLN A 55 -35.68 28.97 -11.89
CA GLN A 55 -36.71 27.98 -12.19
C GLN A 55 -37.23 28.20 -13.60
N PHE A 56 -37.31 27.13 -14.37
CA PHE A 56 -37.96 27.10 -15.67
C PHE A 56 -38.89 25.89 -15.71
N GLY A 57 -40.13 26.09 -16.14
CA GLY A 57 -41.09 25.00 -16.18
C GLY A 57 -42.30 25.32 -17.05
N GLY A 58 -43.11 24.31 -17.31
CA GLY A 58 -44.42 24.44 -17.90
C GLY A 58 -45.48 23.87 -16.95
N SER A 59 -46.59 24.57 -16.78
CA SER A 59 -47.74 24.04 -16.07
C SER A 59 -48.91 23.85 -17.04
N ALA A 60 -49.52 22.66 -17.06
CA ALA A 60 -50.79 22.41 -17.73
C ALA A 60 -51.85 22.16 -16.67
N ALA A 61 -52.83 23.08 -16.53
CA ALA A 61 -53.98 22.83 -15.71
C ALA A 61 -55.00 21.98 -16.50
N ILE A 62 -55.62 21.00 -15.82
CA ILE A 62 -56.66 20.14 -16.44
C ILE A 62 -57.83 20.93 -17.00
N SER A 63 -58.08 22.11 -16.42
CA SER A 63 -59.10 23.08 -16.91
C SER A 63 -58.67 23.85 -18.15
N GLY A 64 -57.39 23.87 -18.49
CA GLY A 64 -56.81 24.60 -19.63
C GLY A 64 -56.41 23.72 -20.82
N PHE A 65 -57.07 22.55 -21.02
CA PHE A 65 -56.76 21.62 -22.10
C PHE A 65 -56.81 22.24 -23.51
N LEU A 66 -57.53 23.37 -23.64
CA LEU A 66 -57.65 24.13 -24.90
C LEU A 66 -56.68 25.29 -25.04
N GLU A 67 -55.98 25.71 -23.95
CA GLU A 67 -55.10 26.88 -23.97
C GLU A 67 -53.59 26.54 -24.12
N GLY A 68 -53.22 25.26 -24.10
CA GLY A 68 -51.84 24.81 -24.22
C GLY A 68 -51.01 25.03 -22.93
N PRO A 69 -49.79 24.45 -22.86
CA PRO A 69 -48.96 24.58 -21.68
C PRO A 69 -48.38 25.99 -21.53
N THR A 70 -48.60 26.61 -20.38
CA THR A 70 -48.02 27.91 -20.06
C THR A 70 -46.60 27.73 -19.54
N ALA A 71 -45.62 28.29 -20.28
CA ALA A 71 -44.27 28.33 -19.83
C ALA A 71 -44.07 29.44 -18.77
N PHE A 72 -43.37 29.12 -17.68
CA PHE A 72 -42.99 30.14 -16.69
C PHE A 72 -41.48 30.05 -16.42
N TRP A 73 -40.89 31.16 -16.08
CA TRP A 73 -39.54 31.24 -15.56
C TRP A 73 -39.53 32.19 -14.35
N ALA A 74 -38.67 31.87 -13.40
CA ALA A 74 -38.40 32.71 -12.25
C ALA A 74 -36.92 32.73 -11.91
N LEU A 75 -36.39 33.88 -11.61
CA LEU A 75 -35.01 34.09 -11.17
C LEU A 75 -35.04 34.84 -9.84
N GLY A 76 -34.37 34.29 -8.83
CA GLY A 76 -34.30 34.86 -7.49
C GLY A 76 -32.91 34.88 -6.95
N GLY A 77 -32.51 35.95 -6.26
CA GLY A 77 -31.25 36.04 -5.53
C GLY A 77 -31.54 36.22 -4.03
N GLN A 78 -30.77 35.53 -3.18
CA GLN A 78 -30.90 35.64 -1.72
C GLN A 78 -29.50 35.83 -1.12
N ILE A 79 -29.39 36.76 -0.13
CA ILE A 79 -28.21 36.93 0.72
C ILE A 79 -28.65 36.65 2.15
N ALA A 80 -27.99 35.71 2.81
CA ALA A 80 -28.27 35.34 4.19
C ALA A 80 -26.98 35.38 5.03
N GLN A 81 -27.00 36.13 6.15
CA GLN A 81 -25.90 36.23 7.10
C GLN A 81 -26.38 35.79 8.49
N PRO A 82 -25.84 34.69 9.04
CA PRO A 82 -26.15 34.33 10.42
C PRO A 82 -25.40 35.28 11.38
N ILE A 83 -26.18 36.02 12.21
CA ILE A 83 -25.61 36.99 13.18
C ILE A 83 -25.36 36.33 14.53
N PHE A 84 -26.24 35.43 14.95
CA PHE A 84 -26.14 34.74 16.24
C PHE A 84 -26.56 33.26 16.13
N GLU A 85 -25.66 32.35 16.44
CA GLU A 85 -25.91 30.90 16.42
C GLU A 85 -25.38 30.19 17.67
N GLY A 86 -25.37 30.86 18.81
CA GLY A 86 -24.95 30.26 20.08
C GLY A 86 -23.54 29.66 20.07
N GLY A 87 -22.64 30.17 19.21
CA GLY A 87 -21.26 29.68 19.10
C GLY A 87 -21.06 28.48 18.12
N ARG A 88 -22.11 28.02 17.44
CA ARG A 88 -22.06 26.85 16.51
C ARG A 88 -20.99 27.04 15.42
N ILE A 89 -20.97 28.20 14.75
CA ILE A 89 -19.98 28.46 13.68
C ILE A 89 -18.55 28.40 14.21
N LYS A 90 -18.29 29.03 15.38
CA LYS A 90 -16.97 29.00 16.02
C LYS A 90 -16.55 27.60 16.43
N SER A 91 -17.47 26.81 16.96
CA SER A 91 -17.20 25.42 17.35
C SER A 91 -16.92 24.54 16.13
N ASN A 92 -17.66 24.69 15.02
CA ASN A 92 -17.41 23.99 13.76
C ASN A 92 -16.05 24.37 13.17
N TYR A 93 -15.66 25.63 13.22
CA TYR A 93 -14.34 26.06 12.78
C TYR A 93 -13.20 25.43 13.62
N ARG A 94 -13.36 25.36 14.94
CA ARG A 94 -12.40 24.68 15.82
C ARG A 94 -12.35 23.17 15.55
N LEU A 95 -13.49 22.55 15.29
CA LEU A 95 -13.58 21.15 14.91
C LEU A 95 -12.82 20.88 13.62
N ALA A 96 -12.98 21.73 12.59
CA ALA A 96 -12.27 21.59 11.33
C ALA A 96 -10.75 21.70 11.51
N TRP A 97 -10.28 22.59 12.39
CA TRP A 97 -8.86 22.67 12.75
C TRP A 97 -8.34 21.39 13.44
N ALA A 98 -9.09 20.88 14.41
CA ALA A 98 -8.71 19.63 15.09
C ALA A 98 -8.68 18.44 14.12
N GLN A 99 -9.61 18.38 13.16
CA GLN A 99 -9.60 17.35 12.10
C GLN A 99 -8.40 17.50 11.15
N ARG A 100 -8.01 18.74 10.81
CA ARG A 100 -6.81 19.00 10.02
C ARG A 100 -5.55 18.56 10.78
N ASP A 101 -5.45 18.86 12.06
CA ASP A 101 -4.31 18.43 12.89
C ASP A 101 -4.26 16.92 13.02
N GLN A 102 -5.42 16.24 13.12
CA GLN A 102 -5.50 14.78 13.07
C GLN A 102 -4.99 14.23 11.74
N ALA A 103 -5.39 14.81 10.61
CA ALA A 103 -4.91 14.40 9.28
C ALA A 103 -3.40 14.60 9.13
N GLU A 104 -2.83 15.69 9.70
CA GLU A 104 -1.39 15.93 9.71
C GLU A 104 -0.63 14.84 10.49
N LEU A 105 -1.16 14.43 11.64
CA LEU A 105 -0.55 13.36 12.44
C LEU A 105 -0.67 12.01 11.73
N SER A 106 -1.79 11.73 11.07
CA SER A 106 -2.00 10.52 10.25
C SER A 106 -0.99 10.47 9.10
N TYR A 107 -0.80 11.57 8.37
CA TYR A 107 0.22 11.67 7.33
C TYR A 107 1.63 11.36 7.86
N LYS A 108 2.03 11.99 8.99
CA LYS A 108 3.32 11.72 9.62
C LYS A 108 3.48 10.25 10.01
N GLN A 109 2.44 9.63 10.54
CA GLN A 109 2.44 8.22 10.90
C GLN A 109 2.61 7.33 9.67
N THR A 110 1.88 7.60 8.58
CA THR A 110 2.00 6.86 7.31
C THR A 110 3.42 6.95 6.74
N VAL A 111 4.03 8.14 6.76
CA VAL A 111 5.42 8.33 6.33
C VAL A 111 6.40 7.53 7.19
N GLN A 112 6.26 7.55 8.51
CA GLN A 112 7.12 6.78 9.42
C GLN A 112 6.97 5.27 9.18
N GLN A 113 5.74 4.80 8.96
CA GLN A 113 5.46 3.41 8.66
C GLN A 113 6.06 3.00 7.31
N ALA A 114 5.98 3.84 6.29
CA ALA A 114 6.61 3.62 4.99
C ALA A 114 8.12 3.39 5.11
N PHE A 115 8.82 4.20 5.90
CA PHE A 115 10.26 4.01 6.15
C PHE A 115 10.55 2.72 6.95
N GLY A 116 9.70 2.40 7.94
CA GLY A 116 9.80 1.15 8.69
C GLY A 116 9.63 -0.07 7.79
N ASP A 117 8.65 -0.06 6.90
CA ASP A 117 8.37 -1.13 5.95
C ASP A 117 9.56 -1.39 5.02
N VAL A 118 10.17 -0.34 4.47
CA VAL A 118 11.37 -0.46 3.62
C VAL A 118 12.54 -1.03 4.40
N SER A 119 12.79 -0.54 5.61
CA SER A 119 13.88 -1.03 6.45
C SER A 119 13.71 -2.51 6.80
N ASN A 120 12.49 -2.91 7.17
CA ASN A 120 12.16 -4.29 7.51
C ASN A 120 12.25 -5.21 6.29
N SER A 121 11.72 -4.78 5.13
CA SER A 121 11.76 -5.54 3.89
C SER A 121 13.20 -5.72 3.39
N LEU A 122 14.03 -4.70 3.49
CA LEU A 122 15.45 -4.78 3.13
C LEU A 122 16.21 -5.75 4.04
N ALA A 123 16.00 -5.66 5.35
CA ALA A 123 16.60 -6.59 6.31
C ALA A 123 16.15 -8.03 6.03
N GLY A 124 14.85 -8.24 5.77
CA GLY A 124 14.29 -9.54 5.43
C GLY A 124 14.89 -10.13 4.16
N TYR A 125 15.05 -9.31 3.11
CA TYR A 125 15.68 -9.73 1.87
C TYR A 125 17.15 -10.14 2.07
N VAL A 126 17.94 -9.31 2.76
CA VAL A 126 19.35 -9.60 3.02
C VAL A 126 19.52 -10.88 3.85
N GLN A 127 18.72 -11.06 4.89
CA GLN A 127 18.75 -12.26 5.74
C GLN A 127 18.26 -13.49 4.96
N GLY A 128 17.20 -13.39 4.19
CA GLY A 128 16.69 -14.48 3.35
C GLY A 128 17.74 -14.96 2.35
N ARG A 129 18.43 -14.04 1.68
CA ARG A 129 19.52 -14.35 0.75
C ARG A 129 20.67 -15.07 1.47
N GLN A 130 21.10 -14.58 2.62
CA GLN A 130 22.18 -15.23 3.40
C GLN A 130 21.78 -16.63 3.86
N TYR A 131 20.55 -16.80 4.31
CA TYR A 131 20.02 -18.11 4.72
C TYR A 131 20.01 -19.10 3.55
N ARG A 132 19.51 -18.71 2.39
CA ARG A 132 19.55 -19.54 1.18
C ARG A 132 20.98 -19.95 0.80
N MET A 133 21.93 -19.01 0.81
CA MET A 133 23.33 -19.32 0.50
C MET A 133 23.90 -20.37 1.46
N LYS A 134 23.56 -20.31 2.74
CA LYS A 134 23.98 -21.32 3.73
C LYS A 134 23.32 -22.67 3.53
N LEU A 135 22.06 -22.71 3.13
CA LEU A 135 21.39 -23.96 2.77
C LEU A 135 21.95 -24.57 1.47
N GLU A 136 22.36 -23.74 0.52
CA GLU A 136 23.01 -24.21 -0.70
C GLU A 136 24.36 -24.88 -0.39
N GLU A 137 25.18 -24.26 0.48
CA GLU A 137 26.43 -24.85 0.98
C GLU A 137 26.19 -26.20 1.70
N GLN A 138 25.14 -26.22 2.56
CA GLN A 138 24.72 -27.43 3.27
C GLN A 138 24.29 -28.54 2.29
N THR A 139 23.46 -28.21 1.30
CA THR A 139 22.96 -29.17 0.30
C THR A 139 24.09 -29.75 -0.52
N ASN A 140 25.07 -28.93 -0.90
CA ASN A 140 26.27 -29.42 -1.59
C ASN A 140 27.10 -30.39 -0.71
N THR A 141 27.15 -30.15 0.60
CA THR A 141 27.81 -31.03 1.55
C THR A 141 27.09 -32.38 1.69
N TYR A 142 25.75 -32.38 1.80
CA TYR A 142 24.95 -33.59 1.83
C TYR A 142 25.05 -34.39 0.53
N LYS A 143 25.09 -33.70 -0.61
CA LYS A 143 25.33 -34.34 -1.92
C LYS A 143 26.65 -35.06 -1.96
N ALA A 144 27.75 -34.41 -1.54
CA ALA A 144 29.05 -35.01 -1.49
C ALA A 144 29.10 -36.23 -0.54
N ALA A 145 28.37 -36.18 0.58
CA ALA A 145 28.26 -37.32 1.50
C ALA A 145 27.48 -38.49 0.86
N ALA A 146 26.37 -38.23 0.17
CA ALA A 146 25.62 -39.26 -0.54
C ALA A 146 26.43 -39.90 -1.66
N ASP A 147 27.14 -39.11 -2.50
CA ASP A 147 28.02 -39.59 -3.54
C ASP A 147 29.14 -40.49 -2.96
N LEU A 148 29.73 -40.08 -1.82
CA LEU A 148 30.74 -40.87 -1.13
C LEU A 148 30.19 -42.19 -0.58
N ALA A 149 28.98 -42.18 0.00
CA ALA A 149 28.33 -43.40 0.50
C ALA A 149 28.10 -44.42 -0.62
N VAL A 150 27.68 -43.97 -1.80
CA VAL A 150 27.54 -44.84 -3.00
C VAL A 150 28.90 -45.46 -3.41
N VAL A 151 29.98 -44.70 -3.42
CA VAL A 151 31.32 -45.20 -3.73
C VAL A 151 31.76 -46.24 -2.71
N ARG A 152 31.59 -45.99 -1.42
CA ARG A 152 31.96 -46.93 -0.32
C ARG A 152 31.10 -48.20 -0.37
N PHE A 153 29.82 -48.10 -0.69
CA PHE A 153 28.97 -49.28 -0.89
C PHE A 153 29.45 -50.15 -2.05
N LYS A 154 29.75 -49.55 -3.22
CA LYS A 154 30.33 -50.27 -4.37
C LYS A 154 31.68 -50.93 -4.06
N GLY A 155 32.47 -50.33 -3.15
CA GLY A 155 33.69 -50.89 -2.65
C GLY A 155 33.53 -51.97 -1.56
N GLY A 156 32.29 -52.30 -1.16
CA GLY A 156 32.00 -53.28 -0.12
C GLY A 156 32.33 -52.83 1.31
N VAL A 157 32.56 -51.55 1.54
CA VAL A 157 33.01 -51.00 2.84
C VAL A 157 31.84 -50.56 3.74
N THR A 158 30.65 -50.34 3.15
CA THR A 158 29.47 -49.89 3.88
C THR A 158 28.18 -50.62 3.47
N SER A 159 27.11 -50.50 4.27
CA SER A 159 25.83 -51.11 3.97
C SER A 159 24.98 -50.23 3.02
N PHE A 160 24.03 -50.85 2.30
CA PHE A 160 23.09 -50.09 1.46
C PHE A 160 22.17 -49.17 2.30
N LEU A 161 21.95 -49.49 3.58
CA LEU A 161 21.21 -48.64 4.49
C LEU A 161 21.88 -47.27 4.66
N GLU A 162 23.21 -47.18 4.73
CA GLU A 162 23.95 -45.91 4.81
C GLU A 162 23.73 -45.06 3.55
N VAL A 163 23.68 -45.71 2.36
CA VAL A 163 23.35 -44.98 1.10
C VAL A 163 21.94 -44.40 1.18
N LEU A 164 20.95 -45.18 1.62
CA LEU A 164 19.56 -44.70 1.71
C LEU A 164 19.40 -43.55 2.70
N ILE A 165 20.08 -43.60 3.85
CA ILE A 165 20.06 -42.52 4.86
C ILE A 165 20.66 -41.24 4.28
N THR A 166 21.86 -41.33 3.65
CA THR A 166 22.52 -40.13 3.08
C THR A 166 21.78 -39.55 1.89
N GLU A 167 21.10 -40.37 1.07
CA GLU A 167 20.23 -39.90 0.00
C GLU A 167 18.96 -39.23 0.55
N GLN A 168 18.40 -39.76 1.64
CA GLN A 168 17.24 -39.11 2.32
C GLN A 168 17.62 -37.74 2.89
N ASP A 169 18.79 -37.64 3.53
CA ASP A 169 19.31 -36.38 4.08
C ASP A 169 19.55 -35.34 2.95
N TYR A 170 20.15 -35.81 1.84
CA TYR A 170 20.36 -34.98 0.66
C TYR A 170 19.05 -34.49 0.09
N PHE A 171 18.04 -35.37 -0.11
CA PHE A 171 16.71 -34.99 -0.61
C PHE A 171 16.02 -34.01 0.34
N GLY A 172 16.10 -34.21 1.65
CA GLY A 172 15.55 -33.30 2.66
C GLY A 172 16.21 -31.91 2.60
N SER A 173 17.52 -31.88 2.34
CA SER A 173 18.22 -30.59 2.17
C SER A 173 17.86 -29.86 0.87
N GLU A 174 17.62 -30.58 -0.24
CA GLU A 174 17.14 -30.00 -1.50
C GLU A 174 15.76 -29.37 -1.34
N LEU A 175 14.85 -30.03 -0.59
CA LEU A 175 13.52 -29.49 -0.29
C LEU A 175 13.61 -28.22 0.55
N SER A 176 14.51 -28.22 1.55
CA SER A 176 14.78 -27.04 2.39
C SER A 176 15.34 -25.88 1.58
N LEU A 177 16.26 -26.16 0.66
CA LEU A 177 16.82 -25.17 -0.26
C LEU A 177 15.75 -24.59 -1.19
N ALA A 178 14.87 -25.42 -1.75
CA ALA A 178 13.76 -24.98 -2.60
C ALA A 178 12.81 -24.06 -1.83
N THR A 179 12.54 -24.39 -0.56
CA THR A 179 11.71 -23.53 0.32
C THR A 179 12.38 -22.19 0.61
N ALA A 180 13.69 -22.19 0.86
CA ALA A 180 14.46 -20.95 1.09
C ALA A 180 14.51 -20.06 -0.17
N TRP A 181 14.63 -20.65 -1.35
CA TRP A 181 14.51 -19.95 -2.62
C TRP A 181 13.18 -19.22 -2.76
N ASN A 182 12.09 -19.92 -2.47
CA ASN A 182 10.76 -19.32 -2.53
C ASN A 182 10.59 -18.18 -1.51
N ALA A 183 11.13 -18.34 -0.30
CA ALA A 183 11.11 -17.30 0.73
C ALA A 183 11.94 -16.07 0.32
N GLU A 184 13.11 -16.24 -0.31
CA GLU A 184 13.91 -15.14 -0.86
C GLU A 184 13.15 -14.39 -1.96
N LEU A 185 12.50 -15.10 -2.89
CA LEU A 185 11.67 -14.50 -3.92
C LEU A 185 10.51 -13.69 -3.34
N ALA A 186 9.83 -14.22 -2.33
CA ALA A 186 8.75 -13.52 -1.65
C ALA A 186 9.24 -12.24 -0.96
N SER A 187 10.39 -12.30 -0.28
CA SER A 187 10.98 -11.12 0.37
C SER A 187 11.44 -10.06 -0.64
N TYR A 188 11.91 -10.47 -1.82
CA TYR A 188 12.23 -9.56 -2.92
C TYR A 188 10.98 -8.81 -3.42
N VAL A 189 9.87 -9.54 -3.64
CA VAL A 189 8.60 -8.92 -4.04
C VAL A 189 8.09 -7.96 -2.97
N GLN A 190 8.22 -8.32 -1.69
CA GLN A 190 7.83 -7.45 -0.59
C GLN A 190 8.69 -6.17 -0.54
N LEU A 191 10.00 -6.28 -0.79
CA LEU A 191 10.87 -5.12 -0.89
C LEU A 191 10.46 -4.22 -2.07
N TYR A 192 10.16 -4.81 -3.23
CA TYR A 192 9.67 -4.07 -4.39
C TYR A 192 8.36 -3.31 -4.10
N GLN A 193 7.41 -3.95 -3.40
CA GLN A 193 6.17 -3.31 -2.98
C GLN A 193 6.40 -2.18 -1.97
N SER A 194 7.30 -2.39 -1.00
CA SER A 194 7.60 -1.37 0.02
C SER A 194 8.27 -0.12 -0.57
N LEU A 195 8.97 -0.26 -1.70
CA LEU A 195 9.58 0.85 -2.46
C LEU A 195 8.58 1.60 -3.35
N GLY A 196 7.30 1.19 -3.35
CA GLY A 196 6.23 1.84 -4.09
C GLY A 196 5.93 1.23 -5.45
N GLY A 197 6.67 0.20 -5.89
CA GLY A 197 6.43 -0.51 -7.15
C GLY A 197 6.35 0.37 -8.41
N GLY A 198 6.16 -0.24 -9.58
CA GLY A 198 5.77 0.51 -10.80
C GLY A 198 6.92 1.17 -11.58
N TRP A 199 8.16 0.69 -11.43
CA TRP A 199 9.35 1.12 -12.18
C TRP A 199 10.07 -0.05 -12.85
#